data_73bbbd830e1a0c710aafb80d8587f837
#
_entry.id   73bbbd830e1a0c710aafb80d8587f837
#
_cell.length_a   1.000
_cell.length_b   1.000
_cell.length_c   1.000
_cell.angle_alpha   90.00
_cell.angle_beta   90.00
_cell.angle_gamma   90.00
#
_symmetry.space_group_name_H-M   'P 1'
#
loop_
_entity.id
_entity.type
_entity.pdbx_description
1 polymer ?
#
loop_
_entity_poly.entity_id
_entity_poly.type
_entity_poly.pdbx_seq_one_letter_code
_entity_poly.pdbx_strand_id
1 'polypeptide(L)'
;APAESEPSAPSEGPGESNAPIESSAPEASSAPTESSTPEESSRPPKDPQKKYVAFTFDDGPYSPVTSKLLDKLESIDGRATFFVVGNRLNDSTGSLLARASSLGCEIGSHSYTHTVYFNNCTDAQMENELAKTQALIRKYTGADALCMRPPGGSITESRKKSCGYAVIIWSVDSIDWKLKGRQTESQRQENVDAIVNNVLSTVRDGDIILMHDLYENTLEAFCRIADTLKAQGYEFVTVSELLGLNAQSVGKKYFRVGLTK
;
A
#
# COMPACT_ATOMS: atom_id res chain seq x y z
N ALA A 1 6.74 58.53 16.35
CA ALA A 1 6.61 59.39 15.16
C ALA A 1 7.81 60.27 14.97
N PRO A 2 8.25 60.73 13.76
CA PRO A 2 7.86 60.39 12.39
C PRO A 2 9.10 59.96 11.57
N ALA A 3 9.16 59.63 10.34
CA ALA A 3 8.64 60.00 9.04
C ALA A 3 9.31 59.06 7.99
N GLU A 4 8.60 58.53 7.09
CA GLU A 4 8.49 58.76 5.64
C GLU A 4 9.76 59.06 4.81
N SER A 5 9.98 58.23 3.77
CA SER A 5 10.11 58.71 2.37
C SER A 5 10.36 57.55 1.36
N GLU A 6 9.39 57.30 0.51
CA GLU A 6 9.57 56.94 -0.91
C GLU A 6 9.85 58.23 -1.71
N PRO A 7 10.05 58.25 -3.06
CA PRO A 7 10.16 57.22 -4.12
C PRO A 7 11.27 57.50 -5.16
N SER A 8 11.44 56.69 -6.19
CA SER A 8 11.59 57.14 -7.60
C SER A 8 11.91 56.03 -8.61
N ALA A 9 11.04 55.77 -9.54
CA ALA A 9 11.35 55.41 -10.93
C ALA A 9 11.43 56.70 -11.74
N PRO A 10 11.70 56.79 -13.08
CA PRO A 10 11.84 55.81 -14.16
C PRO A 10 13.01 56.12 -15.15
N SER A 11 13.18 55.32 -16.22
CA SER A 11 13.37 55.86 -17.58
C SER A 11 13.40 54.79 -18.67
N GLU A 12 12.65 55.14 -19.73
CA GLU A 12 12.35 54.39 -20.96
C GLU A 12 13.49 54.41 -22.00
N GLY A 13 13.59 53.39 -22.83
CA GLY A 13 13.61 53.13 -24.23
C GLY A 13 14.56 53.91 -25.18
N PRO A 14 14.53 53.71 -26.54
CA PRO A 14 14.05 52.59 -27.36
C PRO A 14 15.05 52.09 -28.42
N GLY A 15 14.72 51.12 -29.26
CA GLY A 15 15.50 50.80 -30.47
C GLY A 15 14.99 49.59 -31.25
N GLU A 16 14.17 49.83 -32.25
CA GLU A 16 13.70 48.92 -33.29
C GLU A 16 14.85 48.43 -34.19
N SER A 17 14.76 47.20 -34.69
CA SER A 17 15.02 46.90 -36.11
C SER A 17 14.42 45.55 -36.51
N ASN A 18 13.61 45.58 -37.55
CA ASN A 18 12.96 44.49 -38.31
C ASN A 18 13.96 43.73 -39.18
N ALA A 19 13.75 42.46 -39.40
CA ALA A 19 13.25 41.82 -40.61
C ALA A 19 13.65 40.32 -40.68
N PRO A 20 12.98 39.50 -41.53
CA PRO A 20 12.67 38.08 -41.25
C PRO A 20 13.59 37.13 -41.97
N ILE A 21 13.75 35.91 -41.46
CA ILE A 21 14.31 34.77 -42.19
C ILE A 21 13.39 33.54 -42.03
N GLU A 22 13.14 32.96 -43.18
CA GLU A 22 12.26 31.86 -43.54
C GLU A 22 12.36 30.55 -42.73
N SER A 23 11.19 29.99 -42.63
CA SER A 23 10.79 28.59 -42.75
C SER A 23 11.88 27.55 -43.00
N SER A 24 11.99 26.62 -42.04
CA SER A 24 12.14 25.21 -42.35
C SER A 24 11.65 24.39 -41.16
N ALA A 25 10.51 23.73 -41.33
CA ALA A 25 10.05 22.67 -40.44
C ALA A 25 10.98 21.44 -40.57
N PRO A 26 11.23 20.71 -39.50
CA PRO A 26 11.48 19.29 -39.59
C PRO A 26 10.23 18.53 -39.14
N GLU A 27 9.98 17.51 -39.89
CA GLU A 27 8.89 16.55 -39.84
C GLU A 27 8.65 15.93 -38.49
N ALA A 28 7.39 15.64 -38.28
CA ALA A 28 6.88 14.77 -37.24
C ALA A 28 7.48 13.36 -37.39
N SER A 29 7.97 12.82 -36.33
CA SER A 29 7.85 11.39 -35.99
C SER A 29 8.50 11.11 -34.65
N SER A 30 7.71 10.98 -33.62
CA SER A 30 7.88 9.92 -32.63
C SER A 30 6.54 9.73 -31.94
N ALA A 31 5.91 8.62 -32.26
CA ALA A 31 4.79 8.07 -31.52
C ALA A 31 5.14 7.95 -30.03
N PRO A 32 4.17 8.12 -29.12
CA PRO A 32 4.42 7.87 -27.71
C PRO A 32 4.79 6.39 -27.57
N THR A 33 5.95 6.16 -26.98
CA THR A 33 6.39 4.83 -26.54
C THR A 33 5.30 4.25 -25.65
N GLU A 34 4.79 3.11 -26.04
CA GLU A 34 3.87 2.29 -25.25
C GLU A 34 4.42 2.15 -23.83
N SER A 35 3.63 2.58 -22.87
CA SER A 35 3.82 2.32 -21.45
C SER A 35 3.92 0.81 -21.28
N SER A 36 5.09 0.33 -20.92
CA SER A 36 5.30 -1.05 -20.54
C SER A 36 4.34 -1.40 -19.38
N THR A 37 3.36 -2.20 -19.70
CA THR A 37 2.53 -2.91 -18.71
C THR A 37 3.49 -3.60 -17.74
N PRO A 38 3.31 -3.50 -16.42
CA PRO A 38 4.10 -4.27 -15.47
C PRO A 38 3.97 -5.75 -15.84
N GLU A 39 5.08 -6.45 -15.98
CA GLU A 39 5.08 -7.89 -16.18
C GLU A 39 4.20 -8.54 -15.11
N GLU A 40 3.17 -9.21 -15.58
CA GLU A 40 2.30 -10.06 -14.79
C GLU A 40 3.19 -11.03 -13.98
N SER A 41 3.07 -10.99 -12.66
CA SER A 41 3.83 -11.78 -11.70
C SER A 41 4.32 -13.11 -12.30
N SER A 42 5.61 -13.33 -12.32
CA SER A 42 6.28 -14.52 -12.90
C SER A 42 5.98 -15.84 -12.18
N ARG A 43 5.07 -15.85 -11.20
CA ARG A 43 4.65 -17.07 -10.51
C ARG A 43 3.60 -17.84 -11.31
N PRO A 44 3.70 -19.20 -11.34
CA PRO A 44 2.71 -20.03 -11.99
C PRO A 44 1.32 -19.88 -11.37
N PRO A 45 0.25 -20.21 -12.10
CA PRO A 45 -1.12 -20.22 -11.59
C PRO A 45 -1.22 -21.00 -10.28
N LYS A 46 -2.12 -20.59 -9.38
CA LYS A 46 -2.32 -21.28 -8.10
C LYS A 46 -2.68 -22.75 -8.35
N ASP A 47 -1.95 -23.63 -7.67
CA ASP A 47 -2.24 -25.06 -7.66
C ASP A 47 -3.55 -25.31 -6.86
N PRO A 48 -4.60 -25.88 -7.46
CA PRO A 48 -5.86 -26.12 -6.78
C PRO A 48 -5.79 -27.14 -5.63
N GLN A 49 -4.66 -27.84 -5.50
CA GLN A 49 -4.42 -28.78 -4.39
C GLN A 49 -3.74 -28.12 -3.18
N LYS A 50 -3.27 -26.87 -3.32
CA LYS A 50 -2.63 -26.11 -2.25
C LYS A 50 -3.61 -25.16 -1.58
N LYS A 51 -3.37 -24.87 -0.31
CA LYS A 51 -4.07 -23.84 0.46
C LYS A 51 -3.33 -22.51 0.35
N TYR A 52 -4.06 -21.41 0.22
CA TYR A 52 -3.50 -20.08 0.07
C TYR A 52 -4.08 -19.11 1.08
N VAL A 53 -3.25 -18.23 1.62
CA VAL A 53 -3.69 -17.09 2.42
C VAL A 53 -2.91 -15.83 2.02
N ALA A 54 -3.52 -14.67 2.20
CA ALA A 54 -2.84 -13.38 2.08
C ALA A 54 -2.66 -12.77 3.48
N PHE A 55 -1.40 -12.68 3.93
CA PHE A 55 -1.07 -11.80 5.04
C PHE A 55 -1.08 -10.35 4.56
N THR A 56 -1.73 -9.49 5.33
CA THR A 56 -1.76 -8.05 5.05
C THR A 56 -1.35 -7.27 6.27
N PHE A 57 -0.51 -6.24 6.05
CA PHE A 57 0.02 -5.38 7.11
C PHE A 57 -0.40 -3.94 6.85
N ASP A 58 -1.11 -3.35 7.80
CA ASP A 58 -1.61 -1.99 7.72
C ASP A 58 -0.72 -1.02 8.50
N ASP A 59 -0.86 0.26 8.22
CA ASP A 59 -0.28 1.40 8.93
C ASP A 59 1.22 1.63 8.74
N GLY A 60 1.97 0.69 8.20
CA GLY A 60 3.42 0.83 8.01
C GLY A 60 3.80 1.84 6.91
N PRO A 61 5.09 1.86 6.59
CA PRO A 61 6.17 1.07 7.19
C PRO A 61 6.69 1.63 8.51
N TYR A 62 7.12 0.74 9.40
CA TYR A 62 7.88 1.07 10.60
C TYR A 62 9.17 0.24 10.61
N SER A 63 10.31 0.90 10.35
CA SER A 63 11.57 0.23 10.02
C SER A 63 11.97 -0.91 10.98
N PRO A 64 11.88 -0.78 12.31
CA PRO A 64 12.28 -1.85 13.23
C PRO A 64 11.45 -3.15 13.11
N VAL A 65 10.22 -3.06 12.63
CA VAL A 65 9.30 -4.19 12.48
C VAL A 65 9.22 -4.64 11.03
N THR A 66 8.93 -3.70 10.10
CA THR A 66 8.76 -4.02 8.68
C THR A 66 9.99 -4.73 8.10
N SER A 67 11.21 -4.29 8.44
CA SER A 67 12.45 -4.94 7.97
C SER A 67 12.52 -6.42 8.37
N LYS A 68 12.21 -6.74 9.62
CA LYS A 68 12.23 -8.12 10.13
C LYS A 68 11.09 -8.98 9.60
N LEU A 69 9.92 -8.37 9.30
CA LEU A 69 8.83 -9.06 8.59
C LEU A 69 9.27 -9.47 7.18
N LEU A 70 9.99 -8.60 6.48
CA LEU A 70 10.56 -8.91 5.16
C LEU A 70 11.63 -10.00 5.26
N ASP A 71 12.50 -9.97 6.27
CA ASP A 71 13.47 -11.05 6.52
C ASP A 71 12.76 -12.40 6.70
N LYS A 72 11.67 -12.43 7.48
CA LYS A 72 10.90 -13.66 7.68
C LYS A 72 10.23 -14.13 6.40
N LEU A 73 9.56 -13.23 5.66
CA LEU A 73 8.92 -13.56 4.39
C LEU A 73 9.91 -14.14 3.38
N GLU A 74 11.09 -13.51 3.25
CA GLU A 74 12.18 -13.99 2.38
C GLU A 74 12.64 -15.38 2.78
N SER A 75 12.83 -15.64 4.09
CA SER A 75 13.31 -16.94 4.60
C SER A 75 12.37 -18.12 4.32
N ILE A 76 11.10 -17.86 4.07
CA ILE A 76 10.07 -18.88 3.84
C ILE A 76 9.48 -18.84 2.42
N ASP A 77 10.10 -18.09 1.51
CA ASP A 77 9.56 -17.82 0.16
C ASP A 77 8.09 -17.43 0.20
N GLY A 78 7.75 -16.55 1.15
CA GLY A 78 6.40 -16.03 1.36
C GLY A 78 6.25 -14.63 0.80
N ARG A 79 5.03 -14.25 0.42
CA ARG A 79 4.67 -12.90 0.03
C ARG A 79 3.52 -12.37 0.86
N ALA A 80 3.41 -11.05 0.97
CA ALA A 80 2.37 -10.36 1.70
C ALA A 80 1.96 -9.08 0.96
N THR A 81 0.88 -8.45 1.39
CA THR A 81 0.47 -7.13 0.92
C THR A 81 0.62 -6.12 2.05
N PHE A 82 1.34 -5.03 1.81
CA PHE A 82 1.52 -3.94 2.76
C PHE A 82 0.66 -2.75 2.37
N PHE A 83 -0.33 -2.40 3.18
CA PHE A 83 -1.15 -1.20 3.01
C PHE A 83 -0.50 -0.03 3.74
N VAL A 84 0.21 0.80 2.99
CA VAL A 84 1.10 1.82 3.55
C VAL A 84 0.41 3.16 3.75
N VAL A 85 0.74 3.83 4.85
CA VAL A 85 0.33 5.19 5.15
C VAL A 85 1.33 6.18 4.54
N GLY A 86 0.87 7.01 3.60
CA GLY A 86 1.73 7.82 2.75
C GLY A 86 2.67 8.77 3.51
N ASN A 87 2.21 9.42 4.58
CA ASN A 87 3.03 10.35 5.37
C ASN A 87 4.13 9.67 6.22
N ARG A 88 4.16 8.33 6.25
CA ARG A 88 5.24 7.55 6.85
C ARG A 88 6.37 7.24 5.87
N LEU A 89 6.16 7.57 4.58
CA LEU A 89 7.14 7.31 3.53
C LEU A 89 8.16 8.45 3.43
N ASN A 90 9.40 8.10 3.58
CA ASN A 90 10.58 8.92 3.35
C ASN A 90 11.68 8.05 2.71
N ASP A 91 12.85 8.58 2.43
CA ASP A 91 13.88 7.80 1.72
C ASP A 91 14.34 6.56 2.50
N SER A 92 14.36 6.61 3.83
CA SER A 92 14.69 5.44 4.66
C SER A 92 13.61 4.36 4.64
N THR A 93 12.34 4.74 4.83
CA THR A 93 11.22 3.78 4.82
C THR A 93 10.82 3.38 3.40
N GLY A 94 11.05 4.25 2.41
CA GLY A 94 10.85 3.95 0.99
C GLY A 94 11.76 2.83 0.47
N SER A 95 12.99 2.72 1.01
CA SER A 95 13.87 1.59 0.68
C SER A 95 13.29 0.24 1.11
N LEU A 96 12.49 0.19 2.18
CA LEU A 96 11.77 -1.03 2.60
C LEU A 96 10.67 -1.39 1.62
N LEU A 97 9.98 -0.40 1.03
CA LEU A 97 8.99 -0.65 -0.02
C LEU A 97 9.65 -1.21 -1.28
N ALA A 98 10.79 -0.65 -1.68
CA ALA A 98 11.56 -1.16 -2.81
C ALA A 98 12.00 -2.62 -2.56
N ARG A 99 12.48 -2.93 -1.34
CA ARG A 99 12.80 -4.30 -0.94
C ARG A 99 11.57 -5.20 -0.96
N ALA A 100 10.46 -4.79 -0.35
CA ALA A 100 9.21 -5.56 -0.36
C ALA A 100 8.78 -5.90 -1.80
N SER A 101 8.80 -4.90 -2.69
CA SER A 101 8.49 -5.09 -4.11
C SER A 101 9.45 -6.08 -4.78
N SER A 102 10.76 -6.00 -4.52
CA SER A 102 11.76 -6.93 -5.09
C SER A 102 11.60 -8.38 -4.59
N LEU A 103 11.02 -8.58 -3.41
CA LEU A 103 10.64 -9.89 -2.88
C LEU A 103 9.28 -10.39 -3.42
N GLY A 104 8.65 -9.63 -4.33
CA GLY A 104 7.33 -9.95 -4.88
C GLY A 104 6.17 -9.69 -3.94
N CYS A 105 6.38 -8.94 -2.85
CA CYS A 105 5.29 -8.43 -2.02
C CYS A 105 4.53 -7.31 -2.75
N GLU A 106 3.26 -7.16 -2.44
CA GLU A 106 2.40 -6.12 -3.00
C GLU A 106 2.34 -4.91 -2.07
N ILE A 107 2.35 -3.71 -2.65
CA ILE A 107 2.14 -2.47 -1.91
C ILE A 107 0.78 -1.89 -2.30
N GLY A 108 -0.09 -1.74 -1.32
CA GLY A 108 -1.40 -1.10 -1.43
C GLY A 108 -1.45 0.25 -0.70
N SER A 109 -2.46 1.05 -1.01
CA SER A 109 -2.66 2.35 -0.34
C SER A 109 -3.50 2.22 0.93
N HIS A 110 -3.05 2.87 2.03
CA HIS A 110 -3.81 3.00 3.28
C HIS A 110 -4.09 4.48 3.64
N SER A 111 -4.38 5.32 2.64
CA SER A 111 -4.46 6.76 2.71
C SER A 111 -3.10 7.45 2.98
N TYR A 112 -3.09 8.79 2.98
CA TYR A 112 -1.88 9.56 3.24
C TYR A 112 -1.65 9.82 4.72
N THR A 113 -2.70 10.23 5.44
CA THR A 113 -2.60 10.64 6.85
C THR A 113 -3.13 9.61 7.84
N HIS A 114 -3.95 8.67 7.39
CA HIS A 114 -4.74 7.76 8.23
C HIS A 114 -5.73 8.46 9.19
N THR A 115 -5.90 9.77 9.06
CA THR A 115 -6.85 10.56 9.89
C THR A 115 -8.15 10.87 9.18
N VAL A 116 -8.20 10.66 7.86
CA VAL A 116 -9.38 10.88 7.02
C VAL A 116 -10.07 9.54 6.77
N TYR A 117 -11.20 9.35 7.43
CA TYR A 117 -12.01 8.13 7.27
C TYR A 117 -12.94 8.24 6.06
N PHE A 118 -12.85 7.29 5.13
CA PHE A 118 -13.52 7.35 3.81
C PHE A 118 -15.02 7.11 3.84
N ASN A 119 -15.60 6.77 4.98
CA ASN A 119 -17.05 6.78 5.17
C ASN A 119 -17.58 8.17 5.58
N ASN A 120 -16.72 9.11 6.01
CA ASN A 120 -17.14 10.39 6.59
C ASN A 120 -16.30 11.60 6.11
N CYS A 121 -15.68 11.52 4.92
CA CYS A 121 -14.93 12.64 4.32
C CYS A 121 -15.65 13.17 3.09
N THR A 122 -15.12 14.21 2.44
CA THR A 122 -15.52 14.61 1.09
C THR A 122 -14.78 13.75 0.04
N ASP A 123 -15.30 13.69 -1.19
CA ASP A 123 -14.65 12.97 -2.28
C ASP A 123 -13.28 13.58 -2.59
N ALA A 124 -13.16 14.91 -2.59
CA ALA A 124 -11.89 15.62 -2.78
C ALA A 124 -10.85 15.29 -1.68
N GLN A 125 -11.29 15.11 -0.43
CA GLN A 125 -10.40 14.66 0.65
C GLN A 125 -9.88 13.24 0.39
N MET A 126 -10.76 12.30 0.02
CA MET A 126 -10.36 10.94 -0.31
C MET A 126 -9.40 10.91 -1.49
N GLU A 127 -9.72 11.62 -2.57
CA GLU A 127 -8.85 11.70 -3.77
C GLU A 127 -7.47 12.24 -3.44
N ASN A 128 -7.36 13.31 -2.64
CA ASN A 128 -6.09 13.87 -2.22
C ASN A 128 -5.26 12.88 -1.36
N GLU A 129 -5.90 12.16 -0.42
CA GLU A 129 -5.26 11.12 0.39
C GLU A 129 -4.70 9.99 -0.49
N LEU A 130 -5.50 9.52 -1.44
CA LEU A 130 -5.12 8.44 -2.35
C LEU A 130 -4.03 8.87 -3.34
N ALA A 131 -4.18 10.04 -3.96
CA ALA A 131 -3.24 10.54 -4.96
C ALA A 131 -1.83 10.79 -4.37
N LYS A 132 -1.76 11.39 -3.17
CA LYS A 132 -0.47 11.60 -2.49
C LYS A 132 0.23 10.29 -2.15
N THR A 133 -0.50 9.31 -1.65
CA THR A 133 0.06 8.01 -1.31
C THR A 133 0.51 7.26 -2.56
N GLN A 134 -0.30 7.30 -3.63
CA GLN A 134 0.03 6.67 -4.91
C GLN A 134 1.32 7.23 -5.52
N ALA A 135 1.51 8.56 -5.48
CA ALA A 135 2.72 9.19 -5.98
C ALA A 135 3.98 8.70 -5.25
N LEU A 136 3.88 8.48 -3.93
CA LEU A 136 5.00 7.96 -3.14
C LEU A 136 5.21 6.45 -3.36
N ILE A 137 4.15 5.66 -3.49
CA ILE A 137 4.28 4.24 -3.84
C ILE A 137 5.01 4.12 -5.18
N ARG A 138 4.57 4.85 -6.21
CA ARG A 138 5.24 4.86 -7.52
C ARG A 138 6.69 5.33 -7.43
N LYS A 139 6.98 6.36 -6.64
CA LYS A 139 8.36 6.85 -6.43
C LYS A 139 9.29 5.75 -5.95
N TYR A 140 8.86 4.93 -5.00
CA TYR A 140 9.73 3.96 -4.34
C TYR A 140 9.69 2.54 -4.92
N THR A 141 8.60 2.17 -5.60
CA THR A 141 8.45 0.83 -6.17
C THR A 141 8.52 0.79 -7.70
N GLY A 142 8.38 1.94 -8.36
CA GLY A 142 8.26 2.02 -9.82
C GLY A 142 6.89 1.60 -10.37
N ALA A 143 5.95 1.16 -9.53
CA ALA A 143 4.66 0.64 -9.92
C ALA A 143 3.50 1.34 -9.19
N ASP A 144 2.31 1.23 -9.76
CA ASP A 144 1.08 1.71 -9.14
C ASP A 144 0.45 0.64 -8.24
N ALA A 145 -0.13 1.08 -7.12
CA ALA A 145 -0.96 0.21 -6.32
C ALA A 145 -2.25 -0.16 -7.08
N LEU A 146 -2.58 -1.43 -7.11
CA LEU A 146 -3.84 -1.93 -7.69
C LEU A 146 -4.99 -1.93 -6.68
N CYS A 147 -4.65 -1.98 -5.41
CA CYS A 147 -5.61 -2.08 -4.32
C CYS A 147 -5.36 -1.05 -3.22
N MET A 148 -6.40 -0.81 -2.44
CA MET A 148 -6.36 0.02 -1.25
C MET A 148 -7.15 -0.61 -0.12
N ARG A 149 -6.79 -0.25 1.11
CA ARG A 149 -7.62 -0.50 2.29
C ARG A 149 -8.00 0.83 2.91
N PRO A 150 -9.29 1.14 3.10
CA PRO A 150 -9.68 2.40 3.74
C PRO A 150 -9.33 2.38 5.23
N PRO A 151 -8.93 3.52 5.82
CA PRO A 151 -8.71 3.64 7.25
C PRO A 151 -9.89 3.11 8.06
N GLY A 152 -9.62 2.20 9.02
CA GLY A 152 -10.64 1.52 9.81
C GLY A 152 -11.56 0.58 9.01
N GLY A 153 -11.20 0.20 7.78
CA GLY A 153 -11.94 -0.75 6.94
C GLY A 153 -13.27 -0.20 6.38
N SER A 154 -13.56 1.09 6.50
CA SER A 154 -14.88 1.65 6.19
C SER A 154 -14.86 2.67 5.05
N ILE A 155 -15.74 2.46 4.07
CA ILE A 155 -15.92 3.32 2.89
C ILE A 155 -17.38 3.24 2.43
N THR A 156 -17.94 4.36 1.96
CA THR A 156 -19.30 4.37 1.40
C THR A 156 -19.35 3.71 0.02
N GLU A 157 -20.53 3.24 -0.39
CA GLU A 157 -20.73 2.64 -1.71
C GLU A 157 -20.40 3.59 -2.86
N SER A 158 -20.71 4.89 -2.71
CA SER A 158 -20.36 5.90 -3.69
C SER A 158 -18.85 5.99 -3.86
N ARG A 159 -18.10 6.21 -2.77
CA ARG A 159 -16.65 6.37 -2.78
C ARG A 159 -15.90 5.10 -3.18
N LYS A 160 -16.44 3.94 -2.81
CA LYS A 160 -15.92 2.66 -3.30
C LYS A 160 -15.87 2.62 -4.83
N LYS A 161 -16.92 3.09 -5.49
CA LYS A 161 -17.00 3.11 -6.97
C LYS A 161 -16.07 4.13 -7.61
N SER A 162 -15.81 5.26 -6.94
CA SER A 162 -15.00 6.35 -7.47
C SER A 162 -13.53 6.34 -7.02
N CYS A 163 -13.14 5.49 -6.07
CA CYS A 163 -11.79 5.54 -5.50
C CYS A 163 -10.65 5.13 -6.46
N GLY A 164 -10.95 4.48 -7.57
CA GLY A 164 -9.95 4.06 -8.56
C GLY A 164 -9.19 2.78 -8.18
N TYR A 165 -9.56 2.07 -7.12
CA TYR A 165 -8.87 0.88 -6.60
C TYR A 165 -9.83 -0.28 -6.37
N ALA A 166 -9.28 -1.51 -6.31
CA ALA A 166 -9.92 -2.62 -5.62
C ALA A 166 -9.86 -2.35 -4.11
N VAL A 167 -10.99 -2.43 -3.43
CA VAL A 167 -11.07 -2.18 -1.98
C VAL A 167 -10.94 -3.49 -1.22
N ILE A 168 -9.92 -3.60 -0.39
CA ILE A 168 -9.58 -4.83 0.35
C ILE A 168 -9.91 -4.67 1.83
N ILE A 169 -10.72 -5.57 2.33
CA ILE A 169 -10.98 -5.72 3.76
C ILE A 169 -10.31 -7.03 4.20
N TRP A 170 -10.67 -7.62 5.28
CA TRP A 170 -10.13 -8.87 5.83
C TRP A 170 -11.25 -9.83 6.22
N SER A 171 -10.94 -11.09 6.25
CA SER A 171 -11.79 -12.14 6.80
C SER A 171 -11.32 -12.65 8.15
N VAL A 172 -10.04 -12.43 8.48
CA VAL A 172 -9.44 -12.75 9.78
C VAL A 172 -8.80 -11.50 10.36
N ASP A 173 -9.27 -11.04 11.51
CA ASP A 173 -8.65 -9.96 12.28
C ASP A 173 -7.74 -10.57 13.34
N SER A 174 -6.45 -10.29 13.30
CA SER A 174 -5.49 -10.78 14.30
C SER A 174 -5.69 -10.17 15.68
N ILE A 175 -6.39 -9.04 15.78
CA ILE A 175 -6.56 -8.21 16.98
C ILE A 175 -5.28 -7.63 17.58
N ASP A 176 -4.16 -7.68 16.86
CA ASP A 176 -2.85 -7.19 17.29
C ASP A 176 -2.86 -5.72 17.72
N TRP A 177 -3.66 -4.90 17.05
CA TRP A 177 -3.86 -3.48 17.33
C TRP A 177 -4.46 -3.21 18.73
N LYS A 178 -5.18 -4.17 19.34
CA LYS A 178 -5.67 -4.11 20.72
C LYS A 178 -4.62 -4.56 21.73
N LEU A 179 -3.72 -5.44 21.32
CA LEU A 179 -2.74 -6.12 22.15
C LEU A 179 -1.34 -5.49 22.04
N LYS A 180 -1.30 -4.21 21.66
CA LYS A 180 -0.11 -3.37 21.60
C LYS A 180 0.14 -2.68 22.94
N GLY A 181 1.37 -2.36 23.24
CA GLY A 181 1.69 -1.49 24.36
C GLY A 181 2.85 -1.99 25.20
N ARG A 182 3.34 -1.14 26.11
CA ARG A 182 4.40 -1.49 27.05
C ARG A 182 3.81 -2.38 28.13
N GLN A 183 4.35 -3.57 28.26
CA GLN A 183 3.88 -4.62 29.12
C GLN A 183 5.06 -5.29 29.80
N THR A 184 4.79 -6.02 30.89
CA THR A 184 5.77 -6.99 31.40
C THR A 184 6.01 -8.07 30.36
N GLU A 185 7.13 -8.78 30.43
CA GLU A 185 7.44 -9.87 29.48
C GLU A 185 6.34 -10.94 29.50
N SER A 186 5.79 -11.27 30.68
CA SER A 186 4.68 -12.23 30.78
C SER A 186 3.44 -11.75 30.02
N GLN A 187 3.02 -10.49 30.19
CA GLN A 187 1.88 -9.92 29.46
C GLN A 187 2.14 -9.86 27.96
N ARG A 188 3.39 -9.59 27.56
CA ARG A 188 3.78 -9.59 26.15
C ARG A 188 3.59 -10.98 25.53
N GLN A 189 4.05 -12.02 26.21
CA GLN A 189 3.87 -13.41 25.75
C GLN A 189 2.39 -13.80 25.69
N GLU A 190 1.61 -13.47 26.71
CA GLU A 190 0.15 -13.70 26.71
C GLU A 190 -0.54 -13.03 25.51
N ASN A 191 -0.14 -11.79 25.19
CA ASN A 191 -0.68 -11.08 24.04
C ASN A 191 -0.26 -11.69 22.70
N VAL A 192 1.01 -12.09 22.55
CA VAL A 192 1.49 -12.82 21.37
C VAL A 192 0.70 -14.12 21.22
N ASP A 193 0.52 -14.90 22.28
CA ASP A 193 -0.26 -16.13 22.28
C ASP A 193 -1.72 -15.88 21.87
N ALA A 194 -2.32 -14.79 22.36
CA ALA A 194 -3.69 -14.41 22.00
C ALA A 194 -3.81 -14.08 20.50
N ILE A 195 -2.86 -13.33 19.92
CA ILE A 195 -2.81 -13.03 18.50
C ILE A 195 -2.67 -14.32 17.68
N VAL A 196 -1.73 -15.18 18.06
CA VAL A 196 -1.50 -16.47 17.39
C VAL A 196 -2.75 -17.34 17.42
N ASN A 197 -3.35 -17.53 18.59
CA ASN A 197 -4.54 -18.35 18.75
C ASN A 197 -5.73 -17.79 17.99
N ASN A 198 -5.91 -16.47 17.97
CA ASN A 198 -7.00 -15.83 17.25
C ASN A 198 -6.92 -16.10 15.74
N VAL A 199 -5.74 -16.01 15.16
CA VAL A 199 -5.55 -16.29 13.74
C VAL A 199 -5.67 -17.80 13.46
N LEU A 200 -4.91 -18.64 14.16
CA LEU A 200 -4.85 -20.08 13.87
C LEU A 200 -6.18 -20.82 14.09
N SER A 201 -7.03 -20.36 15.01
CA SER A 201 -8.34 -20.96 15.26
C SER A 201 -9.40 -20.62 14.18
N THR A 202 -9.16 -19.58 13.38
CA THR A 202 -10.18 -19.07 12.46
C THR A 202 -9.77 -19.13 10.98
N VAL A 203 -8.47 -19.11 10.70
CA VAL A 203 -7.93 -19.03 9.34
C VAL A 203 -8.29 -20.25 8.49
N ARG A 204 -8.68 -19.99 7.23
CA ARG A 204 -9.02 -20.99 6.23
C ARG A 204 -8.39 -20.65 4.89
N ASP A 205 -8.38 -21.60 3.98
CA ASP A 205 -7.97 -21.36 2.60
C ASP A 205 -8.75 -20.19 1.96
N GLY A 206 -8.03 -19.30 1.31
CA GLY A 206 -8.58 -18.11 0.65
C GLY A 206 -8.81 -16.90 1.58
N ASP A 207 -8.39 -16.96 2.83
CA ASP A 207 -8.55 -15.85 3.77
C ASP A 207 -7.53 -14.75 3.57
N ILE A 208 -7.96 -13.52 3.93
CA ILE A 208 -7.12 -12.32 4.04
C ILE A 208 -6.99 -11.99 5.52
N ILE A 209 -5.77 -11.99 6.02
CA ILE A 209 -5.45 -11.80 7.44
C ILE A 209 -4.99 -10.36 7.65
N LEU A 210 -5.67 -9.62 8.55
CA LEU A 210 -5.27 -8.29 8.99
C LEU A 210 -4.25 -8.38 10.12
N MET A 211 -3.12 -7.70 9.94
CA MET A 211 -2.10 -7.41 10.94
C MET A 211 -1.59 -5.97 10.74
N HIS A 212 -0.70 -5.48 11.62
CA HIS A 212 -0.10 -4.15 11.53
C HIS A 212 1.42 -4.25 11.70
N ASP A 213 2.21 -3.71 10.77
CA ASP A 213 3.68 -3.77 10.83
C ASP A 213 4.30 -2.67 11.72
N LEU A 214 3.64 -2.38 12.82
CA LEU A 214 4.03 -1.35 13.81
C LEU A 214 4.53 -1.91 15.15
N TYR A 215 4.20 -3.18 15.47
CA TYR A 215 4.36 -3.69 16.82
C TYR A 215 5.25 -4.93 16.86
N GLU A 216 6.15 -5.02 17.86
CA GLU A 216 6.98 -6.20 18.06
C GLU A 216 6.16 -7.46 18.38
N ASN A 217 5.03 -7.32 19.09
CA ASN A 217 4.11 -8.43 19.32
C ASN A 217 3.57 -9.01 18.02
N THR A 218 3.25 -8.14 17.04
CA THR A 218 2.79 -8.56 15.71
C THR A 218 3.89 -9.34 14.99
N LEU A 219 5.14 -8.85 15.03
CA LEU A 219 6.27 -9.54 14.41
C LEU A 219 6.46 -10.95 14.95
N GLU A 220 6.47 -11.10 16.29
CA GLU A 220 6.64 -12.41 16.93
C GLU A 220 5.45 -13.34 16.61
N ALA A 221 4.22 -12.82 16.73
CA ALA A 221 3.02 -13.59 16.40
C ALA A 221 3.02 -14.03 14.93
N PHE A 222 3.36 -13.12 14.00
CA PHE A 222 3.48 -13.44 12.58
C PHE A 222 4.48 -14.57 12.33
N CYS A 223 5.68 -14.51 12.93
CA CYS A 223 6.67 -15.58 12.76
C CYS A 223 6.11 -16.95 13.17
N ARG A 224 5.43 -17.02 14.32
CA ARG A 224 4.84 -18.29 14.84
C ARG A 224 3.66 -18.76 13.99
N ILE A 225 2.78 -17.84 13.55
CA ILE A 225 1.65 -18.17 12.66
C ILE A 225 2.18 -18.66 11.31
N ALA A 226 3.17 -17.98 10.75
CA ALA A 226 3.75 -18.31 9.46
C ALA A 226 4.38 -19.71 9.45
N ASP A 227 5.19 -20.03 10.48
CA ASP A 227 5.79 -21.37 10.61
C ASP A 227 4.72 -22.45 10.72
N THR A 228 3.67 -22.20 11.52
CA THR A 228 2.57 -23.16 11.71
C THR A 228 1.79 -23.36 10.41
N LEU A 229 1.41 -22.30 9.69
CA LEU A 229 0.65 -22.42 8.44
C LEU A 229 1.49 -23.04 7.31
N LYS A 230 2.79 -22.71 7.23
CA LYS A 230 3.70 -23.40 6.27
C LYS A 230 3.75 -24.89 6.54
N ALA A 231 3.88 -25.31 7.80
CA ALA A 231 3.85 -26.74 8.17
C ALA A 231 2.50 -27.41 7.83
N GLN A 232 1.40 -26.66 7.78
CA GLN A 232 0.08 -27.13 7.36
C GLN A 232 -0.16 -27.08 5.83
N GLY A 233 0.88 -26.73 5.06
CA GLY A 233 0.83 -26.68 3.58
C GLY A 233 0.20 -25.43 2.99
N TYR A 234 0.12 -24.34 3.75
CA TYR A 234 -0.32 -23.05 3.20
C TYR A 234 0.82 -22.37 2.43
N GLU A 235 0.45 -21.75 1.31
CA GLU A 235 1.28 -20.82 0.56
C GLU A 235 0.84 -19.37 0.84
N PHE A 236 1.84 -18.48 0.98
CA PHE A 236 1.59 -17.07 1.27
C PHE A 236 1.74 -16.26 -0.01
N VAL A 237 0.65 -15.63 -0.40
CA VAL A 237 0.53 -14.87 -1.65
C VAL A 237 0.06 -13.44 -1.39
N THR A 238 0.22 -12.57 -2.35
CA THR A 238 -0.34 -11.22 -2.28
C THR A 238 -1.87 -11.25 -2.41
N VAL A 239 -2.54 -10.16 -2.03
CA VAL A 239 -3.99 -10.05 -2.21
C VAL A 239 -4.37 -10.09 -3.69
N SER A 240 -3.59 -9.43 -4.56
CA SER A 240 -3.83 -9.47 -6.00
C SER A 240 -3.74 -10.89 -6.56
N GLU A 241 -2.75 -11.67 -6.13
CA GLU A 241 -2.63 -13.07 -6.53
C GLU A 241 -3.74 -13.94 -5.95
N LEU A 242 -4.08 -13.71 -4.67
CA LEU A 242 -5.15 -14.48 -4.01
C LEU A 242 -6.49 -14.32 -4.72
N LEU A 243 -6.83 -13.08 -5.08
CA LEU A 243 -8.13 -12.71 -5.63
C LEU A 243 -8.18 -12.66 -7.16
N GLY A 244 -7.02 -12.70 -7.84
CA GLY A 244 -6.93 -12.47 -9.30
C GLY A 244 -7.32 -11.04 -9.68
N LEU A 245 -6.79 -10.05 -8.94
CA LEU A 245 -7.14 -8.64 -9.20
C LEU A 245 -6.64 -8.18 -10.55
N ASN A 246 -7.44 -7.36 -11.21
CA ASN A 246 -7.16 -6.75 -12.50
C ASN A 246 -7.95 -5.43 -12.65
N ALA A 247 -7.93 -4.81 -13.82
CA ALA A 247 -8.64 -3.55 -14.06
C ALA A 247 -10.15 -3.63 -13.77
N GLN A 248 -10.79 -4.79 -13.92
CA GLN A 248 -12.20 -4.99 -13.64
C GLN A 248 -12.50 -5.13 -12.14
N SER A 249 -11.48 -5.17 -11.30
CA SER A 249 -11.60 -5.24 -9.83
C SER A 249 -11.81 -3.86 -9.19
N VAL A 250 -11.54 -2.79 -9.92
CA VAL A 250 -11.73 -1.41 -9.45
C VAL A 250 -13.20 -1.18 -9.04
N GLY A 251 -13.38 -0.51 -7.91
CA GLY A 251 -14.69 -0.20 -7.36
C GLY A 251 -15.43 -1.39 -6.71
N LYS A 252 -14.80 -2.55 -6.62
CA LYS A 252 -15.31 -3.71 -5.89
C LYS A 252 -14.64 -3.86 -4.53
N LYS A 253 -15.35 -4.48 -3.59
CA LYS A 253 -14.86 -4.70 -2.23
C LYS A 253 -14.76 -6.21 -1.95
N TYR A 254 -13.58 -6.64 -1.48
CA TYR A 254 -13.22 -8.02 -1.27
C TYR A 254 -12.91 -8.29 0.21
N PHE A 255 -13.30 -9.45 0.72
CA PHE A 255 -13.05 -9.90 2.09
C PHE A 255 -12.25 -11.19 2.14
N ARG A 256 -12.45 -12.07 1.15
CA ARG A 256 -11.75 -13.33 0.92
C ARG A 256 -12.09 -13.85 -0.49
N VAL A 257 -11.48 -14.95 -0.89
CA VAL A 257 -11.82 -15.60 -2.17
C VAL A 257 -13.32 -15.91 -2.23
N GLY A 258 -13.94 -15.54 -3.34
CA GLY A 258 -15.36 -15.82 -3.60
C GLY A 258 -16.38 -14.95 -2.86
N LEU A 259 -15.93 -14.00 -2.02
CA LEU A 259 -16.81 -13.04 -1.35
C LEU A 259 -16.49 -11.61 -1.78
N THR A 260 -17.38 -11.04 -2.59
CA THR A 260 -17.39 -9.62 -2.97
C THR A 260 -18.68 -8.97 -2.48
N LYS A 261 -18.63 -7.72 -2.03
CA LYS A 261 -19.80 -6.90 -1.69
C LYS A 261 -19.75 -5.59 -2.46
#